data_63e2d7425183dbc38f2679ac67e89ab8
#
_entry.id   63e2d7425183dbc38f2679ac67e89ab8
#
_cell.length_a   1.000
_cell.length_b   1.000
_cell.length_c   1.000
_cell.angle_alpha   90.00
_cell.angle_beta   90.00
_cell.angle_gamma   90.00
#
_symmetry.space_group_name_H-M   'P 1'
#
loop_
_entity.id
_entity.type
_entity.pdbx_description
1 polymer ?
#
loop_
_entity_poly.entity_id
_entity_poly.type
_entity_poly.pdbx_seq_one_letter_code
_entity_poly.pdbx_strand_id
1 'polypeptide(L)'
;MASPIKVMFGFHAVGVRLKTAPASVIEVFIDPTRRDARMRQFQERAKEAKVKLVESDGPRLAQLAGSHGHQGVVARVYQIDIAKSLDACLEALPADEPALILVLDGITDPHNLGACLRVADGAGVHAVIAPKDHAVGINATVSKVASGAADTVPYFMVTNLARTLNELKERNIWITGTSDDAPKTLYDVDLKIPTAWVLGAEGDGMRQLTRKTCDQLVRIPMAGGVESLNVSVASGICLYETVRQRNL
;
A
#
# COMPACT_ATOMS: atom_id res chain seq x y z
N MET A 1 -22.67 -11.31 11.32
CA MET A 1 -21.62 -12.09 12.03
C MET A 1 -20.56 -11.09 12.50
N ALA A 2 -20.00 -11.26 13.70
CA ALA A 2 -18.95 -10.35 14.18
C ALA A 2 -17.69 -10.52 13.31
N SER A 3 -17.10 -9.39 12.87
CA SER A 3 -15.84 -9.42 12.12
C SER A 3 -14.73 -10.13 12.90
N PRO A 4 -13.91 -10.96 12.28
CA PRO A 4 -12.82 -11.65 12.97
C PRO A 4 -11.87 -10.64 13.62
N ILE A 5 -11.36 -11.01 14.81
CA ILE A 5 -10.43 -10.17 15.57
C ILE A 5 -9.00 -10.50 15.13
N LYS A 6 -8.23 -9.45 14.83
CA LYS A 6 -6.81 -9.51 14.50
C LYS A 6 -5.99 -8.78 15.56
N VAL A 7 -4.74 -9.18 15.72
CA VAL A 7 -3.76 -8.47 16.56
C VAL A 7 -2.79 -7.72 15.68
N MET A 8 -2.60 -6.43 15.98
CA MET A 8 -1.61 -5.54 15.37
C MET A 8 -0.65 -5.04 16.45
N PHE A 9 0.59 -4.74 16.09
CA PHE A 9 1.54 -4.23 17.05
C PHE A 9 2.53 -3.21 16.46
N GLY A 10 3.10 -2.40 17.34
CA GLY A 10 4.03 -1.33 17.02
C GLY A 10 3.33 0.01 16.77
N PHE A 11 4.05 1.09 17.09
CA PHE A 11 3.50 2.45 17.04
C PHE A 11 2.94 2.86 15.68
N HIS A 12 3.63 2.45 14.61
CA HIS A 12 3.24 2.89 13.27
C HIS A 12 1.97 2.19 12.82
N ALA A 13 1.95 0.86 12.83
CA ALA A 13 0.79 0.08 12.39
C ALA A 13 -0.48 0.42 13.18
N VAL A 14 -0.38 0.45 14.52
CA VAL A 14 -1.52 0.80 15.37
C VAL A 14 -1.89 2.28 15.23
N GLY A 15 -0.91 3.17 15.07
CA GLY A 15 -1.14 4.60 14.86
C GLY A 15 -1.87 4.92 13.55
N VAL A 16 -1.51 4.24 12.47
CA VAL A 16 -2.24 4.32 11.18
C VAL A 16 -3.68 3.86 11.37
N ARG A 17 -3.89 2.71 12.01
CA ARG A 17 -5.23 2.18 12.26
C ARG A 17 -6.10 3.12 13.11
N LEU A 18 -5.53 3.73 14.15
CA LEU A 18 -6.22 4.74 14.96
C LEU A 18 -6.64 5.96 14.15
N LYS A 19 -5.85 6.35 13.14
CA LYS A 19 -6.14 7.48 12.25
C LYS A 19 -7.18 7.14 11.19
N THR A 20 -7.05 5.99 10.52
CA THR A 20 -7.84 5.65 9.34
C THR A 20 -9.15 4.92 9.66
N ALA A 21 -9.19 4.13 10.74
CA ALA A 21 -10.36 3.34 11.09
C ALA A 21 -10.45 3.11 12.62
N PRO A 22 -10.58 4.18 13.43
CA PRO A 22 -10.61 4.08 14.90
C PRO A 22 -11.72 3.18 15.41
N ALA A 23 -12.88 3.16 14.76
CA ALA A 23 -14.01 2.31 15.13
C ALA A 23 -13.73 0.80 15.02
N SER A 24 -12.69 0.42 14.27
CA SER A 24 -12.25 -0.96 14.16
C SER A 24 -11.29 -1.38 15.30
N VAL A 25 -10.80 -0.44 16.10
CA VAL A 25 -9.88 -0.74 17.22
C VAL A 25 -10.67 -1.04 18.47
N ILE A 26 -10.58 -2.26 18.96
CA ILE A 26 -11.31 -2.74 20.15
C ILE A 26 -10.64 -2.20 21.42
N GLU A 27 -9.33 -2.38 21.52
CA GLU A 27 -8.52 -1.93 22.64
C GLU A 27 -7.04 -1.92 22.27
N VAL A 28 -6.26 -1.10 22.95
CA VAL A 28 -4.81 -1.01 22.77
C VAL A 28 -4.13 -1.29 24.10
N PHE A 29 -3.22 -2.25 24.11
CA PHE A 29 -2.35 -2.58 25.23
C PHE A 29 -1.05 -1.78 25.12
N ILE A 30 -0.66 -1.13 26.20
CA ILE A 30 0.54 -0.29 26.28
C ILE A 30 1.42 -0.70 27.46
N ASP A 31 2.73 -0.57 27.26
CA ASP A 31 3.72 -0.76 28.32
C ASP A 31 3.79 0.49 29.22
N PRO A 32 3.35 0.43 30.49
CA PRO A 32 3.33 1.57 31.40
C PRO A 32 4.74 2.04 31.81
N THR A 33 5.76 1.20 31.62
CA THR A 33 7.15 1.56 31.93
C THR A 33 7.75 2.48 30.88
N ARG A 34 7.18 2.48 29.69
CA ARG A 34 7.63 3.31 28.58
C ARG A 34 7.03 4.70 28.63
N ARG A 35 7.86 5.70 29.01
CA ARG A 35 7.45 7.10 29.24
C ARG A 35 8.04 8.12 28.27
N ASP A 36 8.54 7.65 27.10
CA ASP A 36 9.11 8.52 26.07
C ASP A 36 8.06 9.41 25.36
N ALA A 37 8.53 10.41 24.64
CA ALA A 37 7.65 11.35 23.93
C ALA A 37 6.74 10.65 22.90
N ARG A 38 7.24 9.60 22.26
CA ARG A 38 6.48 8.83 21.27
C ARG A 38 5.30 8.09 21.90
N MET A 39 5.50 7.50 23.09
CA MET A 39 4.41 6.85 23.82
C MET A 39 3.35 7.86 24.26
N ARG A 40 3.77 9.03 24.77
CA ARG A 40 2.83 10.09 25.17
C ARG A 40 1.98 10.55 24.00
N GLN A 41 2.59 10.87 22.86
CA GLN A 41 1.88 11.27 21.64
C GLN A 41 0.91 10.18 21.15
N PHE A 42 1.33 8.93 21.24
CA PHE A 42 0.48 7.78 20.87
C PHE A 42 -0.74 7.66 21.79
N GLN A 43 -0.56 7.81 23.11
CA GLN A 43 -1.65 7.78 24.08
C GLN A 43 -2.65 8.92 23.85
N GLU A 44 -2.17 10.13 23.53
CA GLU A 44 -3.03 11.26 23.17
C GLU A 44 -3.91 10.94 21.96
N ARG A 45 -3.32 10.45 20.88
CA ARG A 45 -4.07 10.01 19.69
C ARG A 45 -5.11 8.92 19.99
N ALA A 46 -4.76 7.95 20.82
CA ALA A 46 -5.70 6.89 21.20
C ALA A 46 -6.87 7.44 22.03
N LYS A 47 -6.62 8.43 22.90
CA LYS A 47 -7.65 9.15 23.65
C LYS A 47 -8.55 9.96 22.73
N GLU A 48 -8.00 10.73 21.80
CA GLU A 48 -8.75 11.48 20.78
C GLU A 48 -9.63 10.55 19.95
N ALA A 49 -9.13 9.39 19.57
CA ALA A 49 -9.86 8.34 18.88
C ALA A 49 -10.90 7.61 19.78
N LYS A 50 -10.99 7.95 21.08
CA LYS A 50 -11.85 7.31 22.09
C LYS A 50 -11.66 5.80 22.20
N VAL A 51 -10.43 5.33 22.01
CA VAL A 51 -10.07 3.92 22.07
C VAL A 51 -9.61 3.57 23.48
N LYS A 52 -10.05 2.41 23.98
CA LYS A 52 -9.69 1.89 25.29
C LYS A 52 -8.21 1.57 25.35
N LEU A 53 -7.48 2.17 26.31
CA LEU A 53 -6.10 1.85 26.65
C LEU A 53 -6.06 0.90 27.85
N VAL A 54 -5.23 -0.15 27.75
CA VAL A 54 -5.02 -1.16 28.79
C VAL A 54 -3.53 -1.24 29.07
N GLU A 55 -3.13 -1.07 30.32
CA GLU A 55 -1.74 -1.27 30.74
C GLU A 55 -1.39 -2.76 30.77
N SER A 56 -0.24 -3.12 30.25
CA SER A 56 0.24 -4.50 30.17
C SER A 56 1.76 -4.56 30.20
N ASP A 57 2.31 -5.56 30.86
CA ASP A 57 3.76 -5.79 30.90
C ASP A 57 4.34 -6.32 29.58
N GLY A 58 5.65 -6.21 29.42
CA GLY A 58 6.36 -6.63 28.24
C GLY A 58 6.14 -8.10 27.85
N PRO A 59 6.23 -9.07 28.79
CA PRO A 59 5.95 -10.48 28.50
C PRO A 59 4.56 -10.73 27.95
N ARG A 60 3.54 -10.12 28.52
CA ARG A 60 2.16 -10.24 28.04
C ARG A 60 1.96 -9.58 26.68
N LEU A 61 2.59 -8.43 26.44
CA LEU A 61 2.59 -7.79 25.12
C LEU A 61 3.25 -8.68 24.06
N ALA A 62 4.37 -9.30 24.36
CA ALA A 62 5.04 -10.24 23.48
C ALA A 62 4.18 -11.48 23.18
N GLN A 63 3.49 -12.01 24.18
CA GLN A 63 2.54 -13.11 24.02
C GLN A 63 1.38 -12.73 23.11
N LEU A 64 0.76 -11.56 23.30
CA LEU A 64 -0.35 -11.06 22.48
C LEU A 64 0.10 -10.81 21.04
N ALA A 65 1.26 -10.21 20.84
CA ALA A 65 1.81 -9.89 19.53
C ALA A 65 2.38 -11.10 18.78
N GLY A 66 2.68 -12.20 19.47
CA GLY A 66 3.46 -13.31 18.92
C GLY A 66 4.89 -12.90 18.51
N SER A 67 5.40 -11.76 19.02
CA SER A 67 6.67 -11.16 18.65
C SER A 67 7.19 -10.22 19.73
N HIS A 68 8.52 -10.15 19.89
CA HIS A 68 9.18 -9.15 20.73
C HIS A 68 9.30 -7.76 20.08
N GLY A 69 8.95 -7.64 18.78
CA GLY A 69 9.03 -6.38 18.01
C GLY A 69 7.88 -5.40 18.28
N HIS A 70 7.06 -5.61 19.32
CA HIS A 70 5.85 -4.82 19.61
C HIS A 70 6.11 -3.38 20.05
N GLN A 71 7.34 -3.02 20.39
CA GLN A 71 7.71 -1.65 20.78
C GLN A 71 6.86 -1.07 21.93
N GLY A 72 6.27 -1.90 22.80
CA GLY A 72 5.40 -1.48 23.89
C GLY A 72 3.96 -1.14 23.49
N VAL A 73 3.52 -1.46 22.28
CA VAL A 73 2.15 -1.19 21.78
C VAL A 73 1.62 -2.41 21.04
N VAL A 74 0.45 -2.90 21.47
CA VAL A 74 -0.29 -3.99 20.83
C VAL A 74 -1.78 -3.61 20.80
N ALA A 75 -2.47 -3.84 19.70
CA ALA A 75 -3.90 -3.58 19.57
C ALA A 75 -4.66 -4.83 19.14
N ARG A 76 -5.88 -5.00 19.67
CA ARG A 76 -6.89 -5.91 19.14
C ARG A 76 -7.83 -5.10 18.26
N VAL A 77 -7.99 -5.53 17.03
CA VAL A 77 -8.78 -4.80 16.04
C VAL A 77 -9.75 -5.76 15.34
N TYR A 78 -10.91 -5.26 14.95
CA TYR A 78 -11.72 -5.96 13.96
C TYR A 78 -11.01 -5.94 12.61
N GLN A 79 -11.06 -7.06 11.90
CA GLN A 79 -10.60 -7.07 10.52
C GLN A 79 -11.49 -6.12 9.72
N ILE A 80 -10.87 -5.17 9.01
CA ILE A 80 -11.60 -4.35 8.04
C ILE A 80 -11.87 -5.24 6.84
N ASP A 81 -13.09 -5.23 6.36
CA ASP A 81 -13.42 -5.83 5.08
C ASP A 81 -12.78 -4.97 3.97
N ILE A 82 -11.55 -5.33 3.61
CA ILE A 82 -10.94 -4.88 2.36
C ILE A 82 -11.82 -5.47 1.24
N ALA A 83 -12.10 -4.68 0.21
CA ALA A 83 -12.88 -5.14 -0.93
C ALA A 83 -12.44 -6.54 -1.40
N LYS A 84 -13.39 -7.49 -1.49
CA LYS A 84 -13.09 -8.90 -1.78
C LYS A 84 -12.74 -9.15 -3.25
N SER A 85 -13.04 -8.17 -4.11
CA SER A 85 -12.70 -8.21 -5.53
C SER A 85 -12.28 -6.82 -6.02
N LEU A 86 -11.51 -6.80 -7.10
CA LEU A 86 -11.12 -5.56 -7.76
C LEU A 86 -12.36 -4.77 -8.24
N ASP A 87 -13.36 -5.45 -8.80
CA ASP A 87 -14.60 -4.82 -9.25
C ASP A 87 -15.32 -4.09 -8.10
N ALA A 88 -15.53 -4.78 -6.98
CA ALA A 88 -16.16 -4.16 -5.81
C ALA A 88 -15.35 -2.98 -5.26
N CYS A 89 -14.01 -3.04 -5.37
CA CYS A 89 -13.14 -1.94 -4.98
C CYS A 89 -13.33 -0.72 -5.89
N LEU A 90 -13.38 -0.93 -7.20
CA LEU A 90 -13.53 0.14 -8.18
C LEU A 90 -14.95 0.74 -8.18
N GLU A 91 -15.97 -0.07 -7.95
CA GLU A 91 -17.36 0.37 -7.83
C GLU A 91 -17.62 1.22 -6.57
N ALA A 92 -16.82 1.02 -5.53
CA ALA A 92 -16.91 1.78 -4.29
C ALA A 92 -16.22 3.14 -4.32
N LEU A 93 -15.48 3.47 -5.39
CA LEU A 93 -14.80 4.76 -5.52
C LEU A 93 -15.81 5.89 -5.65
N PRO A 94 -15.58 7.03 -4.97
CA PRO A 94 -16.38 8.24 -5.17
C PRO A 94 -16.33 8.68 -6.64
N ALA A 95 -17.46 9.15 -7.18
CA ALA A 95 -17.56 9.54 -8.59
C ALA A 95 -16.69 10.76 -8.96
N ASP A 96 -16.35 11.58 -7.98
CA ASP A 96 -15.53 12.78 -8.09
C ASP A 96 -14.05 12.55 -7.79
N GLU A 97 -13.67 11.33 -7.37
CA GLU A 97 -12.29 10.99 -7.08
C GLU A 97 -11.67 10.17 -8.22
N PRO A 98 -10.67 10.72 -8.95
CA PRO A 98 -10.04 9.98 -10.04
C PRO A 98 -9.26 8.78 -9.50
N ALA A 99 -9.56 7.59 -10.00
CA ALA A 99 -8.91 6.36 -9.58
C ALA A 99 -7.37 6.47 -9.67
N LEU A 100 -6.68 5.96 -8.64
CA LEU A 100 -5.23 5.79 -8.63
C LEU A 100 -4.93 4.34 -8.28
N ILE A 101 -4.34 3.61 -9.22
CA ILE A 101 -4.05 2.19 -9.11
C ILE A 101 -2.56 1.97 -9.31
N LEU A 102 -1.98 1.02 -8.57
CA LEU A 102 -0.62 0.56 -8.77
C LEU A 102 -0.62 -0.89 -9.24
N VAL A 103 0.00 -1.16 -10.37
CA VAL A 103 0.14 -2.49 -10.95
C VAL A 103 1.61 -2.89 -10.90
N LEU A 104 1.90 -4.03 -10.27
CA LEU A 104 3.25 -4.55 -10.05
C LEU A 104 3.44 -5.82 -10.88
N ASP A 105 4.13 -5.71 -12.01
CA ASP A 105 4.33 -6.83 -12.94
C ASP A 105 5.59 -7.62 -12.61
N GLY A 106 5.43 -8.73 -11.90
CA GLY A 106 6.54 -9.66 -11.64
C GLY A 106 7.39 -9.36 -10.40
N ILE A 107 6.84 -8.69 -9.38
CA ILE A 107 7.58 -8.41 -8.14
C ILE A 107 7.55 -9.63 -7.21
N THR A 108 8.70 -10.28 -7.04
CA THR A 108 8.85 -11.52 -6.25
C THR A 108 9.46 -11.29 -4.86
N ASP A 109 10.19 -10.19 -4.66
CA ASP A 109 10.78 -9.86 -3.37
C ASP A 109 9.72 -9.29 -2.40
N PRO A 110 9.51 -9.92 -1.21
CA PRO A 110 8.56 -9.45 -0.22
C PRO A 110 8.94 -8.07 0.38
N HIS A 111 10.22 -7.69 0.40
CA HIS A 111 10.62 -6.36 0.86
C HIS A 111 10.18 -5.28 -0.13
N ASN A 112 10.34 -5.52 -1.42
CA ASN A 112 9.88 -4.61 -2.46
C ASN A 112 8.36 -4.46 -2.44
N LEU A 113 7.60 -5.57 -2.36
CA LEU A 113 6.15 -5.49 -2.24
C LEU A 113 5.71 -4.72 -0.99
N GLY A 114 6.31 -5.01 0.17
CA GLY A 114 5.97 -4.30 1.41
C GLY A 114 6.24 -2.80 1.32
N ALA A 115 7.36 -2.40 0.70
CA ALA A 115 7.70 -1.00 0.48
C ALA A 115 6.74 -0.33 -0.52
N CYS A 116 6.38 -1.00 -1.62
CA CYS A 116 5.38 -0.52 -2.59
C CYS A 116 4.02 -0.30 -1.94
N LEU A 117 3.53 -1.24 -1.12
CA LEU A 117 2.27 -1.09 -0.38
C LEU A 117 2.31 0.12 0.56
N ARG A 118 3.43 0.32 1.26
CA ARG A 118 3.59 1.46 2.16
C ARG A 118 3.57 2.80 1.41
N VAL A 119 4.19 2.87 0.25
CA VAL A 119 4.15 4.06 -0.62
C VAL A 119 2.74 4.26 -1.19
N ALA A 120 2.09 3.18 -1.61
CA ALA A 120 0.72 3.19 -2.12
C ALA A 120 -0.27 3.74 -1.10
N ASP A 121 -0.17 3.29 0.17
CA ASP A 121 -0.98 3.82 1.29
C ASP A 121 -0.76 5.33 1.47
N GLY A 122 0.51 5.76 1.50
CA GLY A 122 0.87 7.17 1.66
C GLY A 122 0.41 8.08 0.52
N ALA A 123 0.27 7.53 -0.69
CA ALA A 123 -0.18 8.24 -1.88
C ALA A 123 -1.70 8.16 -2.11
N GLY A 124 -2.44 7.44 -1.27
CA GLY A 124 -3.88 7.27 -1.43
C GLY A 124 -4.26 6.36 -2.60
N VAL A 125 -3.48 5.32 -2.88
CA VAL A 125 -3.78 4.33 -3.92
C VAL A 125 -4.99 3.50 -3.53
N HIS A 126 -5.95 3.39 -4.43
CA HIS A 126 -7.21 2.66 -4.21
C HIS A 126 -7.05 1.14 -4.30
N ALA A 127 -6.14 0.67 -5.16
CA ALA A 127 -5.85 -0.76 -5.31
C ALA A 127 -4.41 -0.99 -5.78
N VAL A 128 -3.80 -2.07 -5.28
CA VAL A 128 -2.55 -2.62 -5.83
C VAL A 128 -2.86 -3.94 -6.49
N ILE A 129 -2.40 -4.15 -7.73
CA ILE A 129 -2.68 -5.33 -8.54
C ILE A 129 -1.35 -6.01 -8.91
N ALA A 130 -1.31 -7.33 -8.80
CA ALA A 130 -0.18 -8.14 -9.26
C ALA A 130 -0.68 -9.42 -9.94
N PRO A 131 0.11 -10.04 -10.83
CA PRO A 131 -0.21 -11.36 -11.35
C PRO A 131 -0.10 -12.42 -10.25
N LYS A 132 -0.83 -13.53 -10.36
CA LYS A 132 -0.66 -14.69 -9.46
C LYS A 132 0.66 -15.40 -9.69
N ASP A 133 1.11 -15.44 -10.94
CA ASP A 133 2.36 -16.09 -11.32
C ASP A 133 3.52 -15.07 -11.29
N HIS A 134 4.64 -15.50 -10.75
CA HIS A 134 5.86 -14.67 -10.63
C HIS A 134 5.64 -13.39 -9.82
N ALA A 135 4.80 -13.44 -8.78
CA ALA A 135 4.65 -12.35 -7.82
C ALA A 135 4.49 -12.89 -6.40
N VAL A 136 4.96 -12.12 -5.44
CA VAL A 136 4.81 -12.46 -4.03
C VAL A 136 3.46 -12.02 -3.50
N GLY A 137 2.80 -12.88 -2.71
CA GLY A 137 1.60 -12.55 -1.96
C GLY A 137 1.89 -11.90 -0.61
N ILE A 138 0.84 -11.45 0.07
CA ILE A 138 0.95 -10.93 1.44
C ILE A 138 1.41 -12.05 2.37
N ASN A 139 2.54 -11.83 3.05
CA ASN A 139 3.11 -12.72 4.06
C ASN A 139 3.64 -11.89 5.26
N ALA A 140 4.22 -12.55 6.25
CA ALA A 140 4.71 -11.89 7.47
C ALA A 140 5.78 -10.82 7.18
N THR A 141 6.68 -11.05 6.21
CA THR A 141 7.71 -10.09 5.81
C THR A 141 7.09 -8.88 5.14
N VAL A 142 6.19 -9.09 4.18
CA VAL A 142 5.43 -8.01 3.51
C VAL A 142 4.69 -7.17 4.55
N SER A 143 3.92 -7.80 5.44
CA SER A 143 3.16 -7.09 6.48
C SER A 143 4.05 -6.26 7.41
N LYS A 144 5.22 -6.79 7.77
CA LYS A 144 6.20 -6.08 8.59
C LYS A 144 6.77 -4.86 7.88
N VAL A 145 7.20 -5.00 6.62
CA VAL A 145 7.80 -3.92 5.82
C VAL A 145 6.76 -2.87 5.45
N ALA A 146 5.55 -3.29 5.09
CA ALA A 146 4.43 -2.41 4.76
C ALA A 146 3.97 -1.55 5.94
N SER A 147 4.37 -1.88 7.18
CA SER A 147 4.09 -1.04 8.37
C SER A 147 2.60 -0.72 8.56
N GLY A 148 1.71 -1.65 8.28
CA GLY A 148 0.26 -1.51 8.39
C GLY A 148 -0.45 -1.28 7.05
N ALA A 149 0.25 -0.86 5.98
CA ALA A 149 -0.35 -0.64 4.67
C ALA A 149 -0.93 -1.93 4.04
N ALA A 150 -0.39 -3.09 4.39
CA ALA A 150 -0.96 -4.38 3.97
C ALA A 150 -2.37 -4.66 4.54
N ASP A 151 -2.80 -3.89 5.52
CA ASP A 151 -4.12 -3.99 6.15
C ASP A 151 -5.09 -2.87 5.71
N THR A 152 -4.62 -1.90 4.95
CA THR A 152 -5.39 -0.72 4.51
C THR A 152 -5.51 -0.63 3.00
N VAL A 153 -4.46 -1.00 2.26
CA VAL A 153 -4.45 -0.97 0.80
C VAL A 153 -4.94 -2.30 0.24
N PRO A 154 -6.01 -2.32 -0.56
CA PRO A 154 -6.46 -3.54 -1.23
C PRO A 154 -5.39 -4.08 -2.18
N TYR A 155 -5.00 -5.34 -2.00
CA TYR A 155 -4.02 -6.04 -2.86
C TYR A 155 -4.68 -7.22 -3.56
N PHE A 156 -4.73 -7.18 -4.88
CA PHE A 156 -5.37 -8.19 -5.71
C PHE A 156 -4.36 -8.93 -6.56
N MET A 157 -4.38 -10.26 -6.47
CA MET A 157 -3.61 -11.14 -7.34
C MET A 157 -4.52 -11.69 -8.45
N VAL A 158 -4.22 -11.31 -9.70
CA VAL A 158 -5.02 -11.66 -10.88
C VAL A 158 -4.37 -12.76 -11.71
N THR A 159 -5.16 -13.59 -12.36
CA THR A 159 -4.65 -14.68 -13.19
C THR A 159 -4.16 -14.22 -14.56
N ASN A 160 -4.71 -13.14 -15.09
CA ASN A 160 -4.35 -12.57 -16.39
C ASN A 160 -4.24 -11.05 -16.30
N LEU A 161 -3.00 -10.57 -16.14
CA LEU A 161 -2.75 -9.14 -15.95
C LEU A 161 -3.18 -8.30 -17.16
N ALA A 162 -2.88 -8.76 -18.39
CA ALA A 162 -3.23 -8.03 -19.60
C ALA A 162 -4.77 -7.90 -19.77
N ARG A 163 -5.51 -8.94 -19.43
CA ARG A 163 -6.98 -8.89 -19.39
C ARG A 163 -7.47 -7.87 -18.35
N THR A 164 -6.92 -7.90 -17.15
CA THR A 164 -7.28 -6.95 -16.10
C THR A 164 -6.98 -5.50 -16.51
N LEU A 165 -5.84 -5.25 -17.16
CA LEU A 165 -5.54 -3.90 -17.70
C LEU A 165 -6.58 -3.45 -18.75
N ASN A 166 -7.05 -4.34 -19.61
CA ASN A 166 -8.12 -4.00 -20.56
C ASN A 166 -9.45 -3.71 -19.84
N GLU A 167 -9.80 -4.47 -18.80
CA GLU A 167 -10.98 -4.22 -17.95
C GLU A 167 -10.89 -2.85 -17.24
N LEU A 168 -9.69 -2.40 -16.85
CA LEU A 168 -9.48 -1.05 -16.33
C LEU A 168 -9.68 0.03 -17.40
N LYS A 169 -9.22 -0.21 -18.65
CA LYS A 169 -9.45 0.71 -19.77
C LYS A 169 -10.94 0.89 -20.10
N GLU A 170 -11.70 -0.21 -20.07
CA GLU A 170 -13.16 -0.18 -20.26
C GLU A 170 -13.86 0.71 -19.20
N ARG A 171 -13.22 0.91 -18.05
CA ARG A 171 -13.66 1.82 -16.97
C ARG A 171 -13.06 3.23 -17.09
N ASN A 172 -12.46 3.57 -18.24
CA ASN A 172 -11.78 4.85 -18.49
C ASN A 172 -10.60 5.13 -17.56
N ILE A 173 -9.90 4.10 -17.08
CA ILE A 173 -8.67 4.23 -16.30
C ILE A 173 -7.49 4.11 -17.27
N TRP A 174 -6.68 5.16 -17.37
CA TRP A 174 -5.55 5.27 -18.28
C TRP A 174 -4.36 4.46 -17.75
N ILE A 175 -3.80 3.58 -18.58
CA ILE A 175 -2.72 2.68 -18.20
C ILE A 175 -1.37 3.30 -18.59
N THR A 176 -0.60 3.74 -17.60
CA THR A 176 0.73 4.34 -17.80
C THR A 176 1.81 3.40 -17.30
N GLY A 177 2.61 2.87 -18.20
CA GLY A 177 3.74 1.97 -17.87
C GLY A 177 5.06 2.74 -17.76
N THR A 178 5.97 2.26 -16.89
CA THR A 178 7.34 2.79 -16.80
C THR A 178 8.30 1.99 -17.67
N SER A 179 9.10 2.66 -18.49
CA SER A 179 10.15 2.04 -19.28
C SER A 179 11.27 3.05 -19.51
N ASP A 180 12.52 2.61 -19.42
CA ASP A 180 13.74 3.42 -19.62
C ASP A 180 13.87 3.99 -21.04
N ASP A 181 13.43 3.23 -22.03
CA ASP A 181 13.44 3.59 -23.46
C ASP A 181 12.22 4.44 -23.91
N ALA A 182 11.34 4.82 -22.98
CA ALA A 182 10.17 5.60 -23.31
C ALA A 182 10.55 7.01 -23.80
N PRO A 183 9.89 7.54 -24.85
CA PRO A 183 10.22 8.85 -25.41
C PRO A 183 9.86 10.01 -24.48
N LYS A 184 8.79 9.86 -23.68
CA LYS A 184 8.30 10.86 -22.73
C LYS A 184 8.81 10.60 -21.33
N THR A 185 8.95 11.64 -20.54
CA THR A 185 9.15 11.52 -19.09
C THR A 185 7.82 11.46 -18.36
N LEU A 186 7.82 11.02 -17.11
CA LEU A 186 6.62 11.04 -16.28
C LEU A 186 6.08 12.46 -16.03
N TYR A 187 6.91 13.49 -16.24
CA TYR A 187 6.53 14.90 -16.07
C TYR A 187 5.82 15.48 -17.29
N ASP A 188 5.84 14.77 -18.42
CA ASP A 188 5.27 15.22 -19.71
C ASP A 188 3.84 14.73 -19.94
N VAL A 189 3.23 14.07 -18.94
CA VAL A 189 1.92 13.42 -19.07
C VAL A 189 0.92 13.97 -18.06
N ASP A 190 -0.36 13.99 -18.46
CA ASP A 190 -1.47 14.37 -17.58
C ASP A 190 -1.82 13.21 -16.65
N LEU A 191 -1.69 13.43 -15.33
CA LEU A 191 -1.99 12.47 -14.28
C LEU A 191 -3.21 12.90 -13.42
N LYS A 192 -3.93 13.95 -13.83
CA LYS A 192 -5.17 14.37 -13.16
C LYS A 192 -6.34 13.44 -13.45
N ILE A 193 -6.24 12.67 -14.54
CA ILE A 193 -7.22 11.68 -14.96
C ILE A 193 -7.10 10.37 -14.14
N PRO A 194 -8.13 9.49 -14.13
CA PRO A 194 -8.02 8.15 -13.55
C PRO A 194 -6.84 7.39 -14.17
N THR A 195 -5.91 6.95 -13.34
CA THR A 195 -4.61 6.42 -13.76
C THR A 195 -4.25 5.12 -13.06
N ALA A 196 -3.79 4.14 -13.83
CA ALA A 196 -3.10 2.96 -13.32
C ALA A 196 -1.63 2.99 -13.73
N TRP A 197 -0.75 3.06 -12.75
CA TRP A 197 0.69 2.94 -12.95
C TRP A 197 1.09 1.47 -13.06
N VAL A 198 1.85 1.11 -14.08
CA VAL A 198 2.39 -0.24 -14.26
C VAL A 198 3.90 -0.20 -14.17
N LEU A 199 4.44 -0.90 -13.16
CA LEU A 199 5.87 -1.05 -12.95
C LEU A 199 6.27 -2.52 -13.07
N GLY A 200 7.38 -2.75 -13.77
CA GLY A 200 7.96 -4.08 -13.95
C GLY A 200 8.94 -4.47 -12.86
N ALA A 201 9.42 -5.71 -12.95
CA ALA A 201 10.48 -6.22 -12.08
C ALA A 201 11.82 -5.52 -12.34
N GLU A 202 12.70 -5.53 -11.33
CA GLU A 202 14.07 -5.03 -11.47
C GLU A 202 14.83 -5.89 -12.49
N GLY A 203 15.52 -5.25 -13.43
CA GLY A 203 16.27 -5.88 -14.50
C GLY A 203 15.41 -6.25 -15.72
N ASP A 204 14.40 -7.08 -15.55
CA ASP A 204 13.57 -7.57 -16.66
C ASP A 204 12.50 -6.56 -17.13
N GLY A 205 12.16 -5.60 -16.29
CA GLY A 205 11.09 -4.64 -16.59
C GLY A 205 9.70 -5.28 -16.64
N MET A 206 8.80 -4.68 -17.41
CA MET A 206 7.46 -5.22 -17.66
C MET A 206 7.50 -6.35 -18.70
N ARG A 207 6.68 -7.37 -18.51
CA ARG A 207 6.46 -8.41 -19.54
C ARG A 207 5.94 -7.79 -20.84
N GLN A 208 6.33 -8.36 -21.97
CA GLN A 208 6.04 -7.80 -23.31
C GLN A 208 4.53 -7.54 -23.53
N LEU A 209 3.66 -8.46 -23.09
CA LEU A 209 2.22 -8.29 -23.25
C LEU A 209 1.69 -7.18 -22.35
N THR A 210 2.15 -7.08 -21.12
CA THR A 210 1.81 -5.98 -20.19
C THR A 210 2.19 -4.63 -20.79
N ARG A 211 3.44 -4.53 -21.29
CA ARG A 211 3.95 -3.33 -21.95
C ARG A 211 3.10 -2.90 -23.16
N LYS A 212 2.72 -3.85 -24.03
CA LYS A 212 1.86 -3.59 -25.20
C LYS A 212 0.44 -3.19 -24.82
N THR A 213 -0.01 -3.56 -23.63
CA THR A 213 -1.36 -3.23 -23.15
C THR A 213 -1.42 -1.83 -22.53
N CYS A 214 -0.30 -1.21 -22.17
CA CYS A 214 -0.28 0.17 -21.69
C CYS A 214 -0.74 1.15 -22.77
N ASP A 215 -1.46 2.20 -22.37
CA ASP A 215 -1.87 3.29 -23.28
C ASP A 215 -0.69 4.20 -23.60
N GLN A 216 0.21 4.38 -22.65
CA GLN A 216 1.45 5.12 -22.82
C GLN A 216 2.58 4.54 -21.96
N LEU A 217 3.80 4.82 -22.40
CA LEU A 217 5.01 4.53 -21.65
C LEU A 217 5.73 5.84 -21.32
N VAL A 218 6.26 5.89 -20.10
CA VAL A 218 7.05 7.02 -19.62
C VAL A 218 8.31 6.54 -18.93
N ARG A 219 9.35 7.37 -18.94
CA ARG A 219 10.57 7.12 -18.17
C ARG A 219 10.67 8.05 -16.97
N ILE A 220 11.32 7.58 -15.92
CA ILE A 220 11.86 8.43 -14.86
C ILE A 220 13.23 8.93 -15.34
N PRO A 221 13.47 10.25 -15.43
CA PRO A 221 14.76 10.75 -15.89
C PRO A 221 15.90 10.32 -14.96
N MET A 222 16.93 9.72 -15.53
CA MET A 222 18.12 9.30 -14.81
C MET A 222 19.29 10.21 -15.23
N ALA A 223 19.90 10.89 -14.27
CA ALA A 223 21.03 11.81 -14.52
C ALA A 223 22.39 11.22 -14.19
N GLY A 224 22.42 10.07 -13.55
CA GLY A 224 23.65 9.38 -13.11
C GLY A 224 24.01 8.18 -13.97
N GLY A 225 24.91 7.36 -13.48
CA GLY A 225 25.41 6.15 -14.18
C GLY A 225 24.59 4.88 -13.95
N VAL A 226 23.55 4.91 -13.08
CA VAL A 226 22.67 3.75 -12.88
C VAL A 226 21.51 3.79 -13.89
N GLU A 227 21.14 2.62 -14.40
CA GLU A 227 20.14 2.49 -15.46
C GLU A 227 18.70 2.45 -14.92
N SER A 228 18.51 2.04 -13.67
CA SER A 228 17.18 1.88 -13.07
C SER A 228 17.18 2.21 -11.57
N LEU A 229 15.98 2.41 -11.03
CA LEU A 229 15.71 2.56 -9.60
C LEU A 229 15.05 1.30 -9.06
N ASN A 230 15.26 1.03 -7.77
CA ASN A 230 14.45 0.05 -7.06
C ASN A 230 12.96 0.32 -7.29
N VAL A 231 12.16 -0.73 -7.52
CA VAL A 231 10.75 -0.62 -7.89
C VAL A 231 9.91 0.16 -6.87
N SER A 232 10.22 0.06 -5.58
CA SER A 232 9.48 0.81 -4.56
C SER A 232 9.79 2.31 -4.59
N VAL A 233 11.03 2.68 -4.95
CA VAL A 233 11.43 4.07 -5.18
C VAL A 233 10.75 4.61 -6.43
N ALA A 234 10.80 3.86 -7.54
CA ALA A 234 10.11 4.22 -8.78
C ALA A 234 8.59 4.39 -8.56
N SER A 235 7.95 3.46 -7.81
CA SER A 235 6.54 3.58 -7.41
C SER A 235 6.28 4.89 -6.66
N GLY A 236 7.16 5.26 -5.73
CA GLY A 236 7.05 6.50 -4.97
C GLY A 236 7.08 7.73 -5.88
N ILE A 237 8.03 7.79 -6.80
CA ILE A 237 8.16 8.91 -7.75
C ILE A 237 6.90 9.03 -8.61
N CYS A 238 6.42 7.94 -9.21
CA CYS A 238 5.24 7.92 -10.07
C CYS A 238 3.96 8.32 -9.32
N LEU A 239 3.74 7.73 -8.16
CA LEU A 239 2.53 7.98 -7.36
C LEU A 239 2.52 9.40 -6.81
N TYR A 240 3.63 9.91 -6.28
CA TYR A 240 3.69 11.25 -5.72
C TYR A 240 3.70 12.35 -6.79
N GLU A 241 4.16 12.08 -8.01
CA GLU A 241 3.93 12.99 -9.13
C GLU A 241 2.44 13.10 -9.47
N THR A 242 1.71 11.97 -9.45
CA THR A 242 0.25 11.99 -9.60
C THR A 242 -0.42 12.80 -8.48
N VAL A 243 -0.04 12.57 -7.22
CA VAL A 243 -0.54 13.33 -6.07
C VAL A 243 -0.25 14.83 -6.23
N ARG A 244 0.97 15.19 -6.66
CA ARG A 244 1.35 16.58 -6.91
C ARG A 244 0.44 17.24 -7.96
N GLN A 245 0.21 16.58 -9.09
CA GLN A 245 -0.62 17.13 -10.16
C GLN A 245 -2.09 17.27 -9.76
N ARG A 246 -2.62 16.32 -8.96
CA ARG A 246 -4.02 16.34 -8.51
C ARG A 246 -4.30 17.37 -7.41
N ASN A 247 -3.26 17.79 -6.65
CA ASN A 247 -3.38 18.77 -5.58
C ASN A 247 -3.00 20.20 -6.02
N LEU A 248 -2.69 20.40 -7.29
CA LEU A 248 -2.46 21.69 -7.92
C LEU A 248 -3.64 22.06 -8.83
#